data_912e55eaf82c1e3eb2a87c2439aaa3aa
#
_entry.id   912e55eaf82c1e3eb2a87c2439aaa3aa
#
_cell.length_a   1.000
_cell.length_b   1.000
_cell.length_c   1.000
_cell.angle_alpha   90.00
_cell.angle_beta   90.00
_cell.angle_gamma   90.00
#
_symmetry.space_group_name_H-M   'P 1'
#
loop_
_entity.id
_entity.type
_entity.pdbx_description
1 polymer ?
#
loop_
_entity_poly.entity_id
_entity_poly.type
_entity_poly.pdbx_seq_one_letter_code
_entity_poly.pdbx_strand_id
1 'polypeptide(L)'
;MKECVYMPGMSEALKKGKVPLSPAVKANGFVFVSGLPPLDTKTGKLXTGDIRKQTRKSLQNVRXALKAAGSSMDQVVKVNVYCSNSGYFDTINEEYRKFFPKAPPARTFVTVGSWPWEFDIEVECTAICDD
;
A
#
# COMPACT_ATOMS: atom_id res chain seq x y z
N MET A 1 -21.12 9.71 -2.45
CA MET A 1 -20.20 10.40 -3.36
C MET A 1 -18.77 10.10 -2.93
N LYS A 2 -17.89 9.85 -3.88
CA LYS A 2 -16.52 9.50 -3.50
C LYS A 2 -15.68 10.73 -3.19
N GLU A 3 -14.70 10.54 -2.36
CA GLU A 3 -13.74 11.58 -2.01
C GLU A 3 -12.34 11.06 -2.28
N CYS A 4 -11.62 11.71 -3.20
CA CYS A 4 -10.22 11.35 -3.46
C CYS A 4 -9.34 11.89 -2.35
N VAL A 5 -8.44 11.07 -1.85
CA VAL A 5 -7.62 11.41 -0.70
C VAL A 5 -6.26 11.91 -1.16
N TYR A 6 -5.85 13.06 -0.61
CA TYR A 6 -4.51 13.57 -0.84
C TYR A 6 -3.55 12.95 0.17
N MET A 7 -2.45 12.39 -0.32
CA MET A 7 -1.43 11.79 0.52
C MET A 7 -0.10 12.49 0.24
N PRO A 8 0.42 13.27 1.19
CA PRO A 8 1.65 14.03 0.95
C PRO A 8 2.80 13.15 0.47
N GLY A 9 3.52 13.64 -0.51
CA GLY A 9 4.62 12.93 -1.11
C GLY A 9 4.18 11.98 -2.21
N MET A 10 3.22 11.12 -1.91
CA MET A 10 2.71 10.16 -2.91
C MET A 10 1.91 10.89 -3.98
N SER A 11 1.02 11.79 -3.55
CA SER A 11 0.19 12.52 -4.52
C SER A 11 1.05 13.38 -5.45
N GLU A 12 2.10 14.00 -4.91
CA GLU A 12 3.01 14.77 -5.74
C GLU A 12 3.76 13.89 -6.73
N ALA A 13 4.22 12.72 -6.28
CA ALA A 13 4.95 11.81 -7.16
C ALA A 13 4.06 11.31 -8.30
N LEU A 14 2.80 11.00 -7.99
CA LEU A 14 1.87 10.54 -9.01
C LEU A 14 1.59 11.63 -10.03
N LYS A 15 1.41 12.87 -9.57
CA LYS A 15 1.17 13.98 -10.45
C LYS A 15 2.37 14.24 -11.36
N LYS A 16 3.56 14.23 -10.78
CA LYS A 16 4.78 14.45 -11.55
C LYS A 16 4.96 13.39 -12.61
N GLY A 17 4.65 12.14 -12.29
CA GLY A 17 4.75 11.03 -13.23
C GLY A 17 3.56 10.90 -14.15
N LYS A 18 2.55 11.76 -14.01
CA LYS A 18 1.32 11.74 -14.80
C LYS A 18 0.61 10.39 -14.68
N VAL A 19 0.63 9.80 -13.50
CA VAL A 19 -0.05 8.54 -13.25
C VAL A 19 -1.48 8.85 -12.78
N PRO A 20 -2.50 8.42 -13.53
CA PRO A 20 -3.88 8.84 -13.24
C PRO A 20 -4.54 7.97 -12.18
N LEU A 21 -4.12 8.14 -10.92
CA LEU A 21 -4.76 7.44 -9.81
C LEU A 21 -4.66 8.28 -8.55
N SER A 22 -5.59 8.05 -7.63
CA SER A 22 -5.55 8.63 -6.30
C SER A 22 -4.93 7.59 -5.36
N PRO A 23 -4.12 8.00 -4.38
CA PRO A 23 -3.59 7.02 -3.43
C PRO A 23 -4.68 6.27 -2.67
N ALA A 24 -5.80 6.94 -2.41
CA ALA A 24 -6.94 6.31 -1.76
C ALA A 24 -8.20 7.07 -2.11
N VAL A 25 -9.34 6.38 -1.97
CA VAL A 25 -10.65 6.97 -2.20
C VAL A 25 -11.55 6.55 -1.04
N LYS A 26 -12.33 7.49 -0.51
CA LYS A 26 -13.33 7.21 0.52
C LYS A 26 -14.71 7.17 -0.10
N ALA A 27 -15.50 6.20 0.31
CA ALA A 27 -16.90 6.09 -0.13
C ALA A 27 -17.66 5.17 0.82
N ASN A 28 -18.83 5.61 1.24
CA ASN A 28 -19.76 4.78 2.02
C ASN A 28 -19.14 4.14 3.26
N GLY A 29 -18.30 4.87 3.97
CA GLY A 29 -17.70 4.35 5.18
C GLY A 29 -16.52 3.42 4.95
N PHE A 30 -16.05 3.34 3.71
CA PHE A 30 -14.87 2.56 3.36
C PHE A 30 -13.77 3.44 2.81
N VAL A 31 -12.54 2.96 2.97
CA VAL A 31 -11.38 3.54 2.30
C VAL A 31 -10.81 2.47 1.39
N PHE A 32 -10.61 2.83 0.13
CA PHE A 32 -9.99 1.95 -0.85
C PHE A 32 -8.61 2.51 -1.15
N VAL A 33 -7.57 1.77 -0.75
CA VAL A 33 -6.19 2.22 -0.95
C VAL A 33 -5.65 1.56 -2.20
N SER A 34 -5.11 2.36 -3.10
CA SER A 34 -4.49 1.86 -4.33
C SER A 34 -3.30 0.97 -4.01
N GLY A 35 -2.88 0.16 -4.96
CA GLY A 35 -1.64 -0.58 -4.82
C GLY A 35 -0.50 0.40 -4.67
N LEU A 36 0.15 0.41 -3.52
CA LEU A 36 1.21 1.37 -3.24
C LEU A 36 2.56 0.67 -3.26
N PRO A 37 3.45 1.12 -4.15
CA PRO A 37 4.78 0.53 -4.24
C PRO A 37 5.68 1.05 -3.11
N PRO A 38 6.90 0.51 -3.00
CA PRO A 38 7.83 0.96 -1.96
C PRO A 38 8.50 2.29 -2.32
N LEU A 39 7.69 3.32 -2.47
CA LEU A 39 8.15 4.66 -2.79
C LEU A 39 8.52 5.41 -1.52
N ASP A 40 9.71 5.99 -1.51
CA ASP A 40 10.09 6.89 -0.44
C ASP A 40 9.44 8.24 -0.75
N THR A 41 8.45 8.63 0.06
CA THR A 41 7.68 9.84 -0.23
C THR A 41 8.46 11.12 0.02
N LYS A 42 9.58 11.04 0.72
CA LYS A 42 10.42 12.22 0.94
C LYS A 42 11.34 12.50 -0.24
N THR A 43 11.87 11.45 -0.86
CA THR A 43 12.82 11.61 -1.96
C THR A 43 12.20 11.39 -3.33
N GLY A 44 11.06 10.71 -3.40
CA GLY A 44 10.44 10.35 -4.66
C GLY A 44 11.08 9.14 -5.32
N LYS A 45 11.96 8.41 -4.62
CA LYS A 45 12.66 7.26 -5.17
C LYS A 45 12.08 5.97 -4.64
N LEU A 46 12.18 4.93 -5.47
CA LEU A 46 11.70 3.60 -5.10
C LEU A 46 12.79 2.81 -4.38
N UNK A 47 12.52 2.04 -3.36
CA UNK A 47 13.25 1.38 -2.83
C UNK A 47 13.37 0.32 -3.52
N THR A 48 14.39 -0.22 -3.90
CA THR A 48 14.67 -1.42 -4.68
C THR A 48 15.57 -2.37 -3.88
N GLY A 49 15.78 -3.51 -4.43
CA GLY A 49 16.68 -4.49 -3.85
C GLY A 49 16.04 -5.35 -2.78
N ASP A 50 16.44 -5.14 -1.54
CA ASP A 50 16.02 -5.96 -0.41
C ASP A 50 14.50 -6.03 -0.29
N ILE A 51 13.94 -7.25 -0.42
CA ILE A 51 12.49 -7.40 -0.36
C ILE A 51 11.92 -7.05 1.01
N ARG A 52 12.69 -7.26 2.06
CA ARG A 52 12.23 -6.90 3.41
C ARG A 52 12.02 -5.40 3.52
N LYS A 53 12.98 -4.62 3.01
CA LYS A 53 12.87 -3.17 3.05
C LYS A 53 11.75 -2.67 2.14
N GLN A 54 11.59 -3.29 0.98
CA GLN A 54 10.51 -2.91 0.07
C GLN A 54 9.15 -3.17 0.71
N THR A 55 8.98 -4.32 1.35
CA THR A 55 7.73 -4.67 2.00
C THR A 55 7.40 -3.65 3.09
N ARG A 56 8.40 -3.34 3.92
CA ARG A 56 8.21 -2.37 4.99
C ARG A 56 7.77 -1.01 4.42
N LYS A 57 8.44 -0.58 3.36
CA LYS A 57 8.12 0.73 2.77
C LYS A 57 6.72 0.74 2.13
N SER A 58 6.36 -0.32 1.43
CA SER A 58 5.02 -0.41 0.84
C SER A 58 3.95 -0.34 1.93
N LEU A 59 4.14 -1.09 3.03
CA LEU A 59 3.17 -1.10 4.12
C LEU A 59 3.15 0.23 4.88
N GLN A 60 4.30 0.88 5.01
CA GLN A 60 4.34 2.23 5.58
C GLN A 60 3.53 3.20 4.73
N ASN A 61 3.61 3.07 3.41
CA ASN A 61 2.83 3.90 2.51
C ASN A 61 1.34 3.62 2.67
N VAL A 62 0.96 2.37 2.82
CA VAL A 62 -0.43 2.04 3.09
C VAL A 62 -0.90 2.71 4.38
N ARG A 63 -0.09 2.64 5.42
CA ARG A 63 -0.41 3.31 6.67
C ARG A 63 -0.62 4.82 6.47
N UNK A 64 0.15 5.43 5.64
CA UNK A 64 0.11 6.57 5.40
C UNK A 64 -0.98 6.95 4.82
N ALA A 65 -1.44 6.29 3.79
CA ALA A 65 -2.66 6.59 3.05
C ALA A 65 -3.89 6.46 3.92
N LEU A 66 -3.94 5.42 4.73
CA LEU A 66 -5.06 5.23 5.64
C LEU A 66 -5.19 6.40 6.62
N LYS A 67 -4.08 6.85 7.16
CA LYS A 67 -4.09 7.98 8.08
C LYS A 67 -4.61 9.25 7.38
N ALA A 68 -4.16 9.47 6.15
CA ALA A 68 -4.64 10.63 5.39
C ALA A 68 -6.14 10.57 5.14
N ALA A 69 -6.69 9.36 5.10
CA ALA A 69 -8.12 9.16 4.88
C ALA A 69 -8.93 9.14 6.19
N GLY A 70 -8.26 9.21 7.34
CA GLY A 70 -8.94 9.16 8.63
C GLY A 70 -9.20 7.75 9.12
N SER A 71 -8.46 6.78 8.61
CA SER A 71 -8.58 5.39 9.04
C SER A 71 -7.28 4.94 9.72
N SER A 72 -7.09 3.63 9.84
CA SER A 72 -5.93 3.09 10.52
C SER A 72 -5.71 1.64 10.12
N MET A 73 -4.54 1.11 10.44
CA MET A 73 -4.23 -0.28 10.14
C MET A 73 -5.21 -1.23 10.85
N ASP A 74 -5.66 -0.89 12.06
CA ASP A 74 -6.62 -1.72 12.78
C ASP A 74 -7.95 -1.84 12.07
N GLN A 75 -8.27 -0.92 11.19
CA GLN A 75 -9.56 -0.88 10.51
C GLN A 75 -9.50 -1.53 9.13
N VAL A 76 -8.36 -2.06 8.74
CA VAL A 76 -8.22 -2.75 7.45
C VAL A 76 -8.98 -4.06 7.49
N VAL A 77 -9.80 -4.31 6.47
CA VAL A 77 -10.60 -5.54 6.41
C VAL A 77 -10.11 -6.50 5.33
N LYS A 78 -9.44 -5.99 4.30
CA LYS A 78 -8.94 -6.84 3.20
C LYS A 78 -7.66 -6.25 2.65
N VAL A 79 -6.68 -7.14 2.41
CA VAL A 79 -5.41 -6.75 1.80
C VAL A 79 -5.13 -7.65 0.61
N ASN A 80 -4.63 -7.07 -0.46
CA ASN A 80 -4.06 -7.82 -1.57
C ASN A 80 -2.58 -7.49 -1.69
N VAL A 81 -1.76 -8.53 -1.67
CA VAL A 81 -0.31 -8.38 -1.82
C VAL A 81 0.08 -8.92 -3.19
N TYR A 82 0.75 -8.08 -3.97
CA TYR A 82 1.25 -8.45 -5.28
C TYR A 82 2.77 -8.43 -5.25
N CYS A 83 3.41 -9.49 -5.72
CA CYS A 83 4.87 -9.48 -5.76
C CYS A 83 5.37 -10.21 -6.99
N SER A 84 6.66 -10.02 -7.28
CA SER A 84 7.25 -10.54 -8.50
C SER A 84 7.78 -11.96 -8.38
N ASN A 85 7.82 -12.51 -7.17
CA ASN A 85 8.46 -13.81 -6.97
C ASN A 85 7.86 -14.49 -5.74
N SER A 86 7.28 -15.68 -5.94
CA SER A 86 6.67 -16.40 -4.83
C SER A 86 7.68 -16.80 -3.75
N GLY A 87 8.96 -16.82 -4.07
CA GLY A 87 10.00 -17.10 -3.10
C GLY A 87 10.13 -16.05 -2.02
N TYR A 88 9.52 -14.89 -2.20
CA TYR A 88 9.54 -13.83 -1.19
C TYR A 88 8.47 -14.00 -0.10
N PHE A 89 7.63 -15.01 -0.22
CA PHE A 89 6.46 -15.19 0.65
C PHE A 89 6.81 -15.11 2.14
N ASP A 90 7.81 -15.89 2.56
CA ASP A 90 8.14 -15.95 3.99
C ASP A 90 8.67 -14.61 4.52
N THR A 91 9.54 -13.95 3.74
CA THR A 91 10.09 -12.67 4.17
C THR A 91 9.01 -11.59 4.21
N ILE A 92 8.14 -11.58 3.20
CA ILE A 92 7.02 -10.64 3.19
C ILE A 92 6.14 -10.87 4.41
N ASN A 93 5.83 -12.13 4.73
CA ASN A 93 4.98 -12.44 5.87
C ASN A 93 5.59 -11.95 7.18
N GLU A 94 6.92 -12.07 7.34
CA GLU A 94 7.58 -11.61 8.56
C GLU A 94 7.39 -10.10 8.76
N GLU A 95 7.56 -9.31 7.69
CA GLU A 95 7.36 -7.87 7.80
C GLU A 95 5.90 -7.51 7.94
N TYR A 96 5.04 -8.17 7.18
CA TYR A 96 3.60 -7.93 7.18
C TYR A 96 3.03 -8.11 8.59
N ARG A 97 3.45 -9.16 9.26
CA ARG A 97 2.97 -9.49 10.61
C ARG A 97 3.19 -8.35 11.59
N LYS A 98 4.22 -7.55 11.40
CA LYS A 98 4.52 -6.42 12.28
C LYS A 98 3.50 -5.30 12.14
N PHE A 99 2.85 -5.21 10.97
CA PHE A 99 1.85 -4.17 10.73
C PHE A 99 0.45 -4.61 11.14
N PHE A 100 0.23 -5.92 11.26
CA PHE A 100 -1.07 -6.48 11.64
C PHE A 100 -0.86 -7.50 12.74
N PRO A 101 -0.45 -7.04 13.95
CA PRO A 101 -0.10 -7.98 15.03
C PRO A 101 -1.30 -8.64 15.67
N LYS A 102 -2.51 -8.08 15.52
CA LYS A 102 -3.72 -8.64 16.12
C LYS A 102 -4.82 -8.68 15.07
N ALA A 103 -5.64 -9.73 15.14
CA ALA A 103 -6.80 -9.84 14.27
C ALA A 103 -6.47 -9.47 12.82
N PRO A 104 -5.59 -10.22 12.18
CA PRO A 104 -5.18 -9.86 10.82
C PRO A 104 -6.35 -9.83 9.85
N PRO A 105 -6.31 -8.92 8.88
CA PRO A 105 -7.40 -8.83 7.89
C PRO A 105 -7.39 -10.02 6.94
N ALA A 106 -8.48 -10.18 6.20
CA ALA A 106 -8.50 -11.14 5.08
C ALA A 106 -7.42 -10.73 4.10
N ARG A 107 -6.79 -11.71 3.44
CA ARG A 107 -5.68 -11.41 2.55
C ARG A 107 -5.61 -12.36 1.37
N THR A 108 -5.22 -11.82 0.22
CA THR A 108 -4.84 -12.60 -0.95
C THR A 108 -3.41 -12.23 -1.33
N PHE A 109 -2.61 -13.22 -1.67
CA PHE A 109 -1.23 -13.04 -2.09
C PHE A 109 -1.09 -13.66 -3.47
N VAL A 110 -0.63 -12.88 -4.46
CA VAL A 110 -0.41 -13.38 -5.81
C VAL A 110 0.87 -12.83 -6.38
N THR A 111 1.44 -13.56 -7.32
CA THR A 111 2.59 -13.05 -8.06
C THR A 111 2.11 -12.43 -9.37
N VAL A 112 2.88 -11.47 -9.86
CA VAL A 112 2.58 -10.76 -11.09
C VAL A 112 3.83 -10.74 -11.97
N GLY A 113 3.66 -10.41 -13.24
CA GLY A 113 4.76 -10.43 -14.17
C GLY A 113 5.78 -9.34 -13.92
N SER A 114 5.34 -8.10 -13.92
CA SER A 114 6.25 -6.97 -13.74
C SER A 114 5.45 -5.68 -13.61
N TRP A 115 6.18 -4.62 -13.30
CA TRP A 115 5.63 -3.27 -13.30
C TRP A 115 6.45 -2.40 -14.24
N PRO A 116 5.93 -1.24 -14.62
CA PRO A 116 6.72 -0.32 -15.47
C PRO A 116 7.94 0.26 -14.77
N TRP A 117 8.03 0.10 -13.44
CA TRP A 117 9.18 0.58 -12.67
C TRP A 117 9.80 -0.59 -11.93
N GLU A 118 11.01 -0.40 -11.44
CA GLU A 118 11.76 -1.48 -10.79
C GLU A 118 11.40 -1.54 -9.31
N PHE A 119 10.49 -2.45 -8.98
CA PHE A 119 10.21 -2.83 -7.59
C PHE A 119 9.54 -4.20 -7.62
N ASP A 120 9.44 -4.83 -6.46
CA ASP A 120 9.04 -6.23 -6.38
C ASP A 120 7.75 -6.46 -5.61
N ILE A 121 7.13 -5.42 -5.05
CA ILE A 121 5.93 -5.61 -4.23
C ILE A 121 5.05 -4.37 -4.30
N GLU A 122 3.75 -4.59 -4.32
CA GLU A 122 2.73 -3.58 -4.10
C GLU A 122 1.71 -4.13 -3.14
N VAL A 123 1.17 -3.26 -2.29
CA VAL A 123 0.12 -3.67 -1.37
C VAL A 123 -1.06 -2.70 -1.52
N GLU A 124 -2.25 -3.26 -1.65
CA GLU A 124 -3.49 -2.48 -1.66
C GLU A 124 -4.40 -2.99 -0.55
N CYS A 125 -5.33 -2.17 -0.12
CA CYS A 125 -6.23 -2.62 0.92
C CYS A 125 -7.56 -1.88 0.88
N THR A 126 -8.53 -2.46 1.60
CA THR A 126 -9.81 -1.82 1.90
C THR A 126 -9.93 -1.76 3.41
N ALA A 127 -10.35 -0.61 3.91
CA ALA A 127 -10.53 -0.40 5.35
C ALA A 127 -11.87 0.26 5.61
N ILE A 128 -12.34 0.16 6.85
CA ILE A 128 -13.50 0.93 7.26
C ILE A 128 -13.02 2.27 7.80
N CYS A 129 -13.91 3.24 7.79
CA CYS A 129 -13.57 4.59 8.17
C CYS A 129 -14.75 5.26 8.84
N ASP A 130 -14.51 5.79 10.03
CA ASP A 130 -15.53 6.58 10.71
C ASP A 130 -15.58 7.96 10.08
N ASP A 131 -16.76 8.46 9.84
CA ASP A 131 -16.90 9.79 9.27
C ASP A 131 -17.14 10.83 10.36
#